data_cf20410d41f0b754a9c0f5f4ebfee176
#
_entry.id   cf20410d41f0b754a9c0f5f4ebfee176
#
_cell.length_a   1.000
_cell.length_b   1.000
_cell.length_c   1.000
_cell.angle_alpha   90.00
_cell.angle_beta   90.00
_cell.angle_gamma   90.00
#
_symmetry.space_group_name_H-M   'P 1'
#
loop_
_entity.id
_entity.type
_entity.pdbx_description
1 polymer ?
#
loop_
_entity_poly.entity_id
_entity_poly.type
_entity_poly.pdbx_seq_one_letter_code
_entity_poly.pdbx_strand_id
1 'polypeptide(L)'
;MAIGASDAGIYVGQSKSIIVRNSIAQYNVAGIEIENSYYADVYNNLASHNTGGILVFDLPDLPQQGGHHIRVFDNKSIDNDTDNFAPEGNIVGEVPRGTGIIIMANSDVEIFNNTMSGNGTVNLSIVSYGDETDDPNYYPHPKNIQVHSNTYGPSGFDPDIETGDLAKALFEISGGNMPDIFWDGIVPLSQIIFGQP
;
A
#
# COMPACT_ATOMS: atom_id res chain seq x y z
N MET A 1 10.42 14.62 8.96
CA MET A 1 10.95 13.25 9.08
C MET A 1 10.23 12.56 10.21
N ALA A 2 9.75 11.34 10.00
CA ALA A 2 9.06 10.50 10.97
C ALA A 2 9.79 9.15 11.12
N ILE A 3 10.05 8.71 12.36
CA ILE A 3 10.85 7.52 12.64
C ILE A 3 10.29 6.75 13.84
N GLY A 4 10.19 5.42 13.71
CA GLY A 4 9.94 4.50 14.80
C GLY A 4 8.50 4.43 15.30
N ALA A 5 7.53 4.77 14.45
CA ALA A 5 6.12 4.64 14.78
C ALA A 5 5.66 3.18 14.63
N SER A 6 4.98 2.65 15.65
CA SER A 6 4.40 1.30 15.63
C SER A 6 3.05 1.22 14.87
N ASP A 7 2.68 2.30 14.23
CA ASP A 7 1.56 2.47 13.32
C ASP A 7 2.08 3.15 12.06
N ALA A 8 1.70 4.37 11.74
CA ALA A 8 2.23 5.09 10.61
C ALA A 8 3.16 6.25 11.03
N GLY A 9 4.29 6.39 10.33
CA GLY A 9 5.16 7.55 10.50
C GLY A 9 4.49 8.86 10.09
N ILE A 10 3.73 8.83 8.99
CA ILE A 10 2.86 9.91 8.53
C ILE A 10 1.49 9.31 8.26
N TYR A 11 0.52 9.63 9.11
CA TYR A 11 -0.86 9.18 8.98
C TYR A 11 -1.80 10.31 8.56
N VAL A 12 -2.63 10.02 7.57
CA VAL A 12 -3.73 10.90 7.14
C VAL A 12 -4.99 10.06 6.98
N GLY A 13 -5.88 10.13 7.95
CA GLY A 13 -7.15 9.40 7.95
C GLY A 13 -8.35 10.30 7.77
N GLN A 14 -9.38 9.81 7.08
CA GLN A 14 -10.71 10.39 6.94
C GLN A 14 -10.70 11.89 6.58
N SER A 15 -9.81 12.26 5.67
CA SER A 15 -9.50 13.64 5.31
C SER A 15 -9.78 13.93 3.83
N LYS A 16 -9.73 15.20 3.44
CA LYS A 16 -9.98 15.66 2.06
C LYS A 16 -8.99 16.73 1.64
N SER A 17 -8.67 16.76 0.34
CA SER A 17 -7.80 17.78 -0.26
C SER A 17 -6.41 17.81 0.39
N ILE A 18 -5.74 16.69 0.31
CA ILE A 18 -4.52 16.38 1.06
C ILE A 18 -3.29 16.55 0.16
N ILE A 19 -2.21 17.05 0.74
CA ILE A 19 -0.88 17.01 0.12
C ILE A 19 0.11 16.48 1.14
N VAL A 20 0.74 15.34 0.82
CA VAL A 20 1.88 14.78 1.58
C VAL A 20 3.11 14.82 0.68
N ARG A 21 4.09 15.64 1.02
CA ARG A 21 5.27 15.82 0.16
C ARG A 21 6.54 16.16 0.90
N ASN A 22 7.69 15.93 0.23
CA ASN A 22 9.02 16.30 0.71
C ASN A 22 9.31 15.77 2.11
N SER A 23 8.80 14.59 2.40
CA SER A 23 8.87 13.97 3.71
C SER A 23 9.74 12.70 3.69
N ILE A 24 10.27 12.35 4.84
CA ILE A 24 11.05 11.13 5.04
C ILE A 24 10.38 10.34 6.16
N ALA A 25 10.02 9.09 5.87
CA ALA A 25 9.45 8.15 6.82
C ALA A 25 10.31 6.88 6.84
N GLN A 26 10.90 6.57 8.00
CA GLN A 26 11.84 5.46 8.14
C GLN A 26 11.63 4.70 9.44
N TYR A 27 11.85 3.37 9.40
CA TYR A 27 11.80 2.49 10.57
C TYR A 27 10.43 2.55 11.29
N ASN A 28 9.35 2.71 10.53
CA ASN A 28 7.98 2.65 11.02
C ASN A 28 7.34 1.31 10.57
N VAL A 29 6.16 0.99 11.07
CA VAL A 29 5.36 -0.07 10.47
C VAL A 29 4.84 0.44 9.11
N ALA A 30 3.97 1.42 9.06
CA ALA A 30 3.66 2.11 7.81
C ALA A 30 4.53 3.37 7.69
N GLY A 31 5.21 3.56 6.56
CA GLY A 31 5.95 4.80 6.32
C GLY A 31 5.01 5.99 6.18
N ILE A 32 4.14 5.94 5.18
CA ILE A 32 3.08 6.92 4.91
C ILE A 32 1.79 6.16 4.72
N GLU A 33 0.73 6.58 5.39
CA GLU A 33 -0.59 5.98 5.28
C GLU A 33 -1.65 7.03 4.95
N ILE A 34 -2.46 6.73 3.93
CA ILE A 34 -3.62 7.50 3.52
C ILE A 34 -4.84 6.58 3.66
N GLU A 35 -5.64 6.82 4.70
CA GLU A 35 -6.76 5.97 5.05
C GLU A 35 -8.09 6.69 4.83
N ASN A 36 -9.06 6.03 4.17
CA ASN A 36 -10.43 6.53 4.00
C ASN A 36 -10.49 8.02 3.60
N SER A 37 -9.63 8.42 2.67
CA SER A 37 -9.41 9.83 2.34
C SER A 37 -9.72 10.15 0.89
N TYR A 38 -9.98 11.42 0.58
CA TYR A 38 -10.38 11.88 -0.74
C TYR A 38 -9.45 12.97 -1.27
N TYR A 39 -9.08 12.88 -2.55
CA TYR A 39 -8.30 13.90 -3.25
C TYR A 39 -6.95 14.14 -2.57
N ALA A 40 -6.10 13.11 -2.57
CA ALA A 40 -4.76 13.19 -1.99
C ALA A 40 -3.67 13.15 -3.06
N ASP A 41 -2.68 14.03 -2.93
CA ASP A 41 -1.42 13.99 -3.66
C ASP A 41 -0.29 13.61 -2.71
N VAL A 42 0.34 12.45 -2.98
CA VAL A 42 1.46 11.93 -2.19
C VAL A 42 2.69 11.89 -3.09
N TYR A 43 3.63 12.82 -2.93
CA TYR A 43 4.74 12.94 -3.87
C TYR A 43 6.05 13.50 -3.29
N ASN A 44 7.15 13.21 -3.96
CA ASN A 44 8.50 13.60 -3.55
C ASN A 44 8.83 13.18 -2.11
N ASN A 45 8.36 12.00 -1.69
CA ASN A 45 8.67 11.46 -0.38
C ASN A 45 9.69 10.32 -0.49
N LEU A 46 10.38 10.07 0.59
CA LEU A 46 11.19 8.89 0.82
C LEU A 46 10.54 8.05 1.93
N ALA A 47 10.08 6.87 1.58
CA ALA A 47 9.66 5.83 2.53
C ALA A 47 10.66 4.68 2.44
N SER A 48 11.47 4.48 3.47
CA SER A 48 12.50 3.44 3.45
C SER A 48 12.71 2.82 4.83
N HIS A 49 13.11 1.57 4.85
CA HIS A 49 13.29 0.81 6.08
C HIS A 49 12.04 0.81 6.97
N ASN A 50 10.85 0.79 6.37
CA ASN A 50 9.60 0.54 7.09
C ASN A 50 9.19 -0.93 6.90
N THR A 51 8.14 -1.38 7.55
CA THR A 51 7.52 -2.67 7.21
C THR A 51 6.83 -2.55 5.85
N GLY A 52 5.96 -1.53 5.68
CA GLY A 52 5.39 -1.11 4.41
C GLY A 52 5.69 0.36 4.12
N GLY A 53 6.02 0.70 2.86
CA GLY A 53 6.46 2.04 2.51
C GLY A 53 5.33 3.07 2.44
N ILE A 54 4.42 2.94 1.45
CA ILE A 54 3.27 3.83 1.25
C ILE A 54 2.00 2.99 1.16
N LEU A 55 1.05 3.27 2.04
CA LEU A 55 -0.21 2.54 2.17
C LEU A 55 -1.38 3.46 1.82
N VAL A 56 -2.28 2.98 0.96
CA VAL A 56 -3.53 3.67 0.60
C VAL A 56 -4.67 2.70 0.88
N PHE A 57 -5.31 2.88 2.01
CA PHE A 57 -6.34 1.99 2.52
C PHE A 57 -7.73 2.62 2.51
N ASP A 58 -8.75 1.81 2.24
CA ASP A 58 -10.14 2.10 2.62
C ASP A 58 -10.65 0.97 3.51
N LEU A 59 -11.15 1.32 4.68
CA LEU A 59 -11.55 0.40 5.73
C LEU A 59 -13.04 0.54 6.05
N PRO A 60 -13.72 -0.55 6.45
CA PRO A 60 -15.13 -0.51 6.86
C PRO A 60 -15.32 0.21 8.21
N ASP A 61 -16.57 0.41 8.58
CA ASP A 61 -17.01 0.86 9.90
C ASP A 61 -16.45 2.24 10.34
N LEU A 62 -15.94 3.04 9.40
CA LEU A 62 -15.46 4.38 9.66
C LEU A 62 -16.46 5.45 9.19
N PRO A 63 -16.52 6.63 9.84
CA PRO A 63 -17.42 7.71 9.46
C PRO A 63 -17.24 8.21 8.03
N GLN A 64 -16.02 8.17 7.48
CA GLN A 64 -15.73 8.44 6.08
C GLN A 64 -15.25 7.16 5.41
N GLN A 65 -15.89 6.77 4.34
CA GLN A 65 -15.60 5.57 3.55
C GLN A 65 -15.52 5.89 2.06
N GLY A 66 -15.08 4.93 1.25
CA GLY A 66 -14.96 5.08 -0.19
C GLY A 66 -13.79 5.99 -0.57
N GLY A 67 -12.61 5.72 -0.05
CA GLY A 67 -11.37 6.43 -0.39
C GLY A 67 -11.17 6.50 -1.90
N HIS A 68 -10.88 7.71 -2.43
CA HIS A 68 -10.80 7.90 -3.88
C HIS A 68 -10.02 9.15 -4.32
N HIS A 69 -9.66 9.16 -5.61
CA HIS A 69 -8.89 10.25 -6.24
C HIS A 69 -7.57 10.50 -5.55
N ILE A 70 -6.78 9.44 -5.41
CA ILE A 70 -5.46 9.49 -4.79
C ILE A 70 -4.39 9.39 -5.88
N ARG A 71 -3.40 10.27 -5.84
CA ARG A 71 -2.23 10.21 -6.71
C ARG A 71 -0.97 9.96 -5.88
N VAL A 72 -0.24 8.89 -6.21
CA VAL A 72 1.03 8.53 -5.58
C VAL A 72 2.11 8.61 -6.65
N PHE A 73 2.96 9.64 -6.60
CA PHE A 73 3.90 9.92 -7.68
C PHE A 73 5.22 10.55 -7.23
N ASP A 74 6.27 10.34 -8.02
CA ASP A 74 7.61 10.88 -7.75
C ASP A 74 8.17 10.50 -6.37
N ASN A 75 7.71 9.40 -5.77
CA ASN A 75 8.21 8.93 -4.48
C ASN A 75 9.32 7.88 -4.67
N LYS A 76 10.08 7.68 -3.61
CA LYS A 76 10.96 6.53 -3.42
C LYS A 76 10.43 5.67 -2.29
N SER A 77 9.98 4.46 -2.60
CA SER A 77 9.58 3.44 -1.63
C SER A 77 10.54 2.27 -1.75
N ILE A 78 11.61 2.32 -0.95
CA ILE A 78 12.78 1.47 -1.14
C ILE A 78 13.24 0.83 0.17
N ASP A 79 13.77 -0.41 0.03
CA ASP A 79 14.42 -1.11 1.15
C ASP A 79 13.51 -1.17 2.40
N ASN A 80 12.20 -1.44 2.23
CA ASN A 80 11.29 -1.58 3.35
C ASN A 80 11.48 -2.98 3.96
N ASP A 81 12.28 -3.09 4.99
CA ASP A 81 12.82 -4.31 5.57
C ASP A 81 12.66 -4.43 7.09
N THR A 82 11.95 -3.52 7.72
CA THR A 82 11.70 -3.54 9.17
C THR A 82 10.63 -4.58 9.49
N ASP A 83 10.90 -5.46 10.43
CA ASP A 83 9.91 -6.41 10.94
C ASP A 83 8.66 -5.69 11.45
N ASN A 84 7.49 -6.30 11.25
CA ASN A 84 6.26 -5.69 11.71
C ASN A 84 6.19 -5.70 13.25
N PHE A 85 6.07 -4.53 13.85
CA PHE A 85 5.99 -4.34 15.30
C PHE A 85 4.73 -3.58 15.73
N ALA A 86 3.69 -3.61 14.88
CA ALA A 86 2.40 -3.03 15.20
C ALA A 86 1.78 -3.72 16.42
N PRO A 87 1.03 -2.99 17.23
CA PRO A 87 0.20 -3.59 18.28
C PRO A 87 -0.83 -4.56 17.68
N GLU A 88 -1.12 -5.63 18.41
CA GLU A 88 -2.16 -6.58 18.02
C GLU A 88 -3.51 -5.89 17.79
N GLY A 89 -4.18 -6.25 16.70
CA GLY A 89 -5.47 -5.70 16.29
C GLY A 89 -5.39 -4.39 15.50
N ASN A 90 -4.19 -3.89 15.22
CA ASN A 90 -4.02 -2.77 14.30
C ASN A 90 -3.94 -3.29 12.86
N ILE A 91 -4.66 -2.66 11.92
CA ILE A 91 -4.71 -3.08 10.51
C ILE A 91 -3.32 -3.11 9.85
N VAL A 92 -2.43 -2.20 10.19
CA VAL A 92 -1.06 -2.21 9.66
C VAL A 92 -0.24 -3.40 10.16
N GLY A 93 -0.73 -4.12 11.19
CA GLY A 93 -0.16 -5.39 11.64
C GLY A 93 -0.24 -6.50 10.61
N GLU A 94 -1.17 -6.41 9.66
CA GLU A 94 -1.34 -7.36 8.55
C GLU A 94 -0.44 -7.04 7.33
N VAL A 95 0.24 -5.90 7.35
CA VAL A 95 1.12 -5.51 6.23
C VAL A 95 2.40 -6.36 6.25
N PRO A 96 2.69 -7.09 5.17
CA PRO A 96 3.91 -7.88 5.10
C PRO A 96 5.16 -7.00 5.09
N ARG A 97 6.18 -7.39 5.85
CA ARG A 97 7.51 -6.79 5.74
C ARG A 97 7.99 -6.87 4.29
N GLY A 98 8.58 -5.78 3.81
CA GLY A 98 9.05 -5.75 2.43
C GLY A 98 7.99 -5.37 1.42
N THR A 99 6.94 -4.67 1.83
CA THR A 99 5.95 -4.09 0.92
C THR A 99 6.35 -2.66 0.55
N GLY A 100 6.47 -2.38 -0.74
CA GLY A 100 6.79 -1.04 -1.22
C GLY A 100 5.59 -0.10 -1.16
N ILE A 101 4.60 -0.32 -2.01
CA ILE A 101 3.33 0.41 -2.04
C ILE A 101 2.19 -0.60 -2.01
N ILE A 102 1.15 -0.33 -1.23
CA ILE A 102 -0.09 -1.11 -1.24
C ILE A 102 -1.30 -0.20 -1.45
N ILE A 103 -2.19 -0.61 -2.36
CA ILE A 103 -3.50 -0.01 -2.59
C ILE A 103 -4.55 -1.05 -2.20
N MET A 104 -5.34 -0.76 -1.18
CA MET A 104 -6.37 -1.67 -0.69
C MET A 104 -7.74 -1.00 -0.71
N ALA A 105 -8.69 -1.58 -1.45
CA ALA A 105 -10.10 -1.20 -1.51
C ALA A 105 -10.37 0.28 -1.89
N ASN A 106 -9.40 0.99 -2.45
CA ASN A 106 -9.54 2.38 -2.91
C ASN A 106 -9.96 2.49 -4.36
N SER A 107 -10.54 3.62 -4.75
CA SER A 107 -10.97 3.90 -6.14
C SER A 107 -10.26 5.11 -6.75
N ASP A 108 -10.17 5.12 -8.09
CA ASP A 108 -9.59 6.24 -8.83
C ASP A 108 -8.17 6.60 -8.32
N VAL A 109 -7.29 5.59 -8.23
CA VAL A 109 -5.92 5.78 -7.76
C VAL A 109 -4.95 5.74 -8.93
N GLU A 110 -4.05 6.71 -9.00
CA GLU A 110 -2.99 6.80 -9.99
C GLU A 110 -1.61 6.69 -9.33
N ILE A 111 -0.82 5.69 -9.77
CA ILE A 111 0.52 5.39 -9.24
C ILE A 111 1.52 5.55 -10.38
N PHE A 112 2.34 6.60 -10.35
CA PHE A 112 3.24 6.91 -11.47
C PHE A 112 4.53 7.59 -11.07
N ASN A 113 5.56 7.43 -11.89
CA ASN A 113 6.89 8.02 -11.68
C ASN A 113 7.55 7.67 -10.34
N ASN A 114 7.10 6.64 -9.64
CA ASN A 114 7.74 6.22 -8.39
C ASN A 114 8.95 5.34 -8.69
N THR A 115 9.88 5.30 -7.76
CA THR A 115 10.93 4.28 -7.70
C THR A 115 10.63 3.32 -6.55
N MET A 116 10.47 2.05 -6.88
CA MET A 116 10.24 0.98 -5.91
C MET A 116 11.33 -0.08 -6.07
N SER A 117 12.04 -0.41 -5.01
CA SER A 117 13.18 -1.33 -5.08
C SER A 117 13.62 -1.80 -3.70
N GLY A 118 14.24 -2.97 -3.63
CA GLY A 118 14.75 -3.51 -2.37
C GLY A 118 13.65 -3.97 -1.41
N ASN A 119 12.42 -4.07 -1.89
CA ASN A 119 11.28 -4.51 -1.09
C ASN A 119 11.21 -6.04 -1.13
N GLY A 120 11.50 -6.70 0.00
CA GLY A 120 11.68 -8.16 0.05
C GLY A 120 10.46 -8.96 -0.40
N THR A 121 9.26 -8.47 -0.14
CA THR A 121 8.00 -9.14 -0.51
C THR A 121 7.48 -8.68 -1.87
N VAL A 122 7.19 -7.40 -2.04
CA VAL A 122 6.58 -6.89 -3.29
C VAL A 122 6.81 -5.39 -3.45
N ASN A 123 7.06 -4.92 -4.67
CA ASN A 123 7.17 -3.49 -4.94
C ASN A 123 5.81 -2.78 -4.90
N LEU A 124 4.79 -3.33 -5.56
CA LEU A 124 3.43 -2.78 -5.57
C LEU A 124 2.40 -3.88 -5.38
N SER A 125 1.49 -3.72 -4.45
CA SER A 125 0.35 -4.61 -4.22
C SER A 125 -0.97 -3.86 -4.42
N ILE A 126 -1.93 -4.47 -5.15
CA ILE A 126 -3.28 -3.95 -5.40
C ILE A 126 -4.25 -5.05 -4.97
N VAL A 127 -4.94 -4.84 -3.86
CA VAL A 127 -5.71 -5.88 -3.20
C VAL A 127 -7.06 -5.38 -2.70
N SER A 128 -7.97 -6.31 -2.55
CA SER A 128 -9.23 -6.12 -1.85
C SER A 128 -9.01 -6.18 -0.34
N TYR A 129 -9.92 -5.60 0.42
CA TYR A 129 -10.00 -5.85 1.85
C TYR A 129 -10.45 -7.30 2.07
N GLY A 130 -9.71 -8.04 2.85
CA GLY A 130 -9.85 -9.50 2.96
C GLY A 130 -10.79 -10.00 4.04
N ASP A 131 -11.08 -9.19 5.06
CA ASP A 131 -11.90 -9.61 6.18
C ASP A 131 -13.39 -9.50 5.88
N GLU A 132 -14.18 -10.32 6.56
CA GLU A 132 -15.64 -10.19 6.53
C GLU A 132 -16.07 -8.90 7.25
N THR A 133 -17.04 -8.19 6.68
CA THR A 133 -17.63 -7.00 7.28
C THR A 133 -19.13 -6.98 7.05
N ASP A 134 -19.88 -6.56 8.06
CA ASP A 134 -21.32 -6.36 8.00
C ASP A 134 -21.68 -4.91 7.58
N ASP A 135 -20.71 -4.07 7.22
CA ASP A 135 -20.96 -2.69 6.81
C ASP A 135 -21.61 -2.62 5.42
N PRO A 136 -22.91 -2.28 5.31
CA PRO A 136 -23.62 -2.29 4.04
C PRO A 136 -23.20 -1.19 3.08
N ASN A 137 -22.42 -0.21 3.53
CA ASN A 137 -21.95 0.92 2.71
C ASN A 137 -20.53 0.72 2.20
N TYR A 138 -19.83 -0.27 2.70
CA TYR A 138 -18.44 -0.51 2.36
C TYR A 138 -18.29 -1.29 1.06
N TYR A 139 -17.36 -0.87 0.21
CA TYR A 139 -17.00 -1.56 -1.01
C TYR A 139 -15.55 -2.07 -0.92
N PRO A 140 -15.33 -3.37 -0.73
CA PRO A 140 -14.04 -3.92 -0.33
C PRO A 140 -13.02 -4.08 -1.47
N HIS A 141 -13.31 -3.63 -2.69
CA HIS A 141 -12.45 -3.92 -3.82
C HIS A 141 -11.84 -2.66 -4.46
N PRO A 142 -10.61 -2.75 -4.98
CA PRO A 142 -10.01 -1.65 -5.73
C PRO A 142 -10.78 -1.39 -7.04
N LYS A 143 -10.86 -0.14 -7.46
CA LYS A 143 -11.58 0.25 -8.67
C LYS A 143 -10.86 1.37 -9.40
N ASN A 144 -10.72 1.25 -10.73
CA ASN A 144 -10.10 2.26 -11.59
C ASN A 144 -8.70 2.64 -11.10
N ILE A 145 -7.80 1.66 -11.00
CA ILE A 145 -6.42 1.85 -10.58
C ILE A 145 -5.54 1.99 -11.82
N GLN A 146 -4.75 3.05 -11.92
CA GLN A 146 -3.84 3.31 -13.02
C GLN A 146 -2.39 3.24 -12.55
N VAL A 147 -1.58 2.43 -13.21
CA VAL A 147 -0.17 2.21 -12.90
C VAL A 147 0.67 2.44 -14.14
N HIS A 148 1.55 3.44 -14.13
CA HIS A 148 2.39 3.72 -15.28
C HIS A 148 3.69 4.47 -14.92
N SER A 149 4.66 4.42 -15.81
CA SER A 149 5.92 5.20 -15.70
C SER A 149 6.70 5.01 -14.40
N ASN A 150 6.48 3.91 -13.67
CA ASN A 150 7.24 3.60 -12.47
C ASN A 150 8.55 2.89 -12.81
N THR A 151 9.53 3.02 -11.94
CA THR A 151 10.78 2.29 -12.00
C THR A 151 10.79 1.20 -10.94
N TYR A 152 11.00 -0.04 -11.37
CA TYR A 152 11.06 -1.21 -10.50
C TYR A 152 12.49 -1.74 -10.43
N GLY A 153 13.04 -1.84 -9.24
CA GLY A 153 14.25 -2.57 -8.92
C GLY A 153 13.93 -3.91 -8.25
N PRO A 154 14.93 -4.62 -7.73
CA PRO A 154 14.71 -5.95 -7.14
C PRO A 154 13.61 -5.96 -6.08
N SER A 155 12.73 -6.99 -6.15
CA SER A 155 11.73 -7.31 -5.12
C SER A 155 11.48 -8.82 -5.07
N GLY A 156 10.67 -9.27 -4.11
CA GLY A 156 10.27 -10.66 -4.01
C GLY A 156 11.37 -11.66 -3.64
N PHE A 157 12.53 -11.18 -3.19
CA PHE A 157 13.69 -12.00 -2.88
C PHE A 157 13.72 -12.52 -1.42
N ASP A 158 12.91 -11.93 -0.54
CA ASP A 158 12.75 -12.29 0.86
C ASP A 158 11.29 -12.04 1.30
N PRO A 159 10.32 -12.80 0.73
CA PRO A 159 8.91 -12.59 1.01
C PRO A 159 8.58 -12.95 2.45
N ASP A 160 7.88 -12.06 3.11
CA ASP A 160 7.35 -12.30 4.45
C ASP A 160 6.10 -13.18 4.34
N ILE A 161 6.23 -14.44 4.71
CA ILE A 161 5.14 -15.43 4.72
C ILE A 161 4.64 -15.74 6.13
N GLU A 162 5.18 -15.09 7.13
CA GLU A 162 4.88 -15.34 8.53
C GLU A 162 3.98 -14.26 9.14
N THR A 163 4.03 -13.04 8.61
CA THR A 163 3.24 -11.91 9.08
C THR A 163 1.89 -11.88 8.36
N GLY A 164 0.82 -12.20 9.10
CA GLY A 164 -0.56 -12.08 8.64
C GLY A 164 -0.97 -13.00 7.49
N ASP A 165 -2.26 -13.08 7.26
CA ASP A 165 -2.82 -13.94 6.20
C ASP A 165 -2.59 -13.35 4.80
N LEU A 166 -2.45 -12.03 4.67
CA LEU A 166 -2.19 -11.37 3.39
C LEU A 166 -0.86 -11.83 2.79
N ALA A 167 0.24 -11.82 3.56
CA ALA A 167 1.55 -12.25 3.10
C ALA A 167 1.54 -13.68 2.57
N LYS A 168 0.92 -14.57 3.32
CA LYS A 168 0.79 -15.98 2.97
C LYS A 168 -0.06 -16.16 1.70
N ALA A 169 -1.20 -15.48 1.61
CA ALA A 169 -2.07 -15.52 0.43
C ALA A 169 -1.35 -15.01 -0.82
N LEU A 170 -0.62 -13.91 -0.73
CA LEU A 170 0.18 -13.37 -1.83
C LEU A 170 1.20 -14.41 -2.32
N PHE A 171 1.93 -15.05 -1.41
CA PHE A 171 2.93 -16.05 -1.75
C PHE A 171 2.33 -17.30 -2.39
N GLU A 172 1.21 -17.81 -1.86
CA GLU A 172 0.50 -18.98 -2.40
C GLU A 172 -0.06 -18.69 -3.80
N ILE A 173 -0.73 -17.56 -4.01
CA ILE A 173 -1.30 -17.16 -5.30
C ILE A 173 -0.21 -16.96 -6.36
N SER A 174 0.93 -16.42 -5.98
CA SER A 174 2.07 -16.22 -6.89
C SER A 174 2.83 -17.52 -7.22
N GLY A 175 2.46 -18.65 -6.60
CA GLY A 175 3.17 -19.92 -6.75
C GLY A 175 4.59 -19.90 -6.21
N GLY A 176 4.85 -19.07 -5.21
CA GLY A 176 6.15 -18.90 -4.56
C GLY A 176 7.13 -17.97 -5.27
N ASN A 177 6.73 -17.35 -6.38
CA ASN A 177 7.51 -16.35 -7.11
C ASN A 177 6.82 -15.00 -7.04
N MET A 178 7.24 -14.18 -6.10
CA MET A 178 6.64 -12.85 -5.92
C MET A 178 6.96 -11.95 -7.11
N PRO A 179 5.95 -11.39 -7.79
CA PRO A 179 6.16 -10.44 -8.88
C PRO A 179 6.51 -9.04 -8.36
N ASP A 180 7.01 -8.18 -9.24
CA ASP A 180 7.19 -6.75 -8.90
C ASP A 180 5.87 -6.06 -8.59
N ILE A 181 4.80 -6.46 -9.28
CA ILE A 181 3.44 -5.96 -9.09
C ILE A 181 2.53 -7.16 -8.82
N PHE A 182 1.87 -7.14 -7.69
CA PHE A 182 0.86 -8.12 -7.33
C PHE A 182 -0.54 -7.51 -7.42
N TRP A 183 -1.46 -8.27 -7.99
CA TRP A 183 -2.90 -7.99 -8.01
C TRP A 183 -3.65 -9.27 -7.62
N ASP A 184 -4.63 -9.15 -6.72
CA ASP A 184 -5.36 -10.30 -6.15
C ASP A 184 -6.30 -11.02 -7.14
N GLY A 185 -6.56 -10.43 -8.30
CA GLY A 185 -7.41 -11.02 -9.33
C GLY A 185 -8.91 -11.02 -9.04
N ILE A 186 -9.35 -10.42 -7.92
CA ILE A 186 -10.78 -10.41 -7.53
C ILE A 186 -11.60 -9.52 -8.44
N VAL A 187 -11.12 -8.31 -8.71
CA VAL A 187 -11.77 -7.43 -9.69
C VAL A 187 -11.31 -7.74 -11.12
N PRO A 188 -12.14 -7.47 -12.16
CA PRO A 188 -11.68 -7.68 -13.54
C PRO A 188 -10.53 -6.74 -13.89
N LEU A 189 -9.61 -7.20 -14.75
CA LEU A 189 -8.44 -6.44 -15.21
C LEU A 189 -8.79 -5.07 -15.81
N SER A 190 -10.01 -4.89 -16.30
CA SER A 190 -10.50 -3.58 -16.77
C SER A 190 -10.56 -2.50 -15.69
N GLN A 191 -10.47 -2.88 -14.42
CA GLN A 191 -10.38 -1.95 -13.29
C GLN A 191 -8.94 -1.57 -12.94
N ILE A 192 -7.94 -2.23 -13.54
CA ILE A 192 -6.53 -1.98 -13.29
C ILE A 192 -5.85 -1.76 -14.64
N ILE A 193 -5.41 -0.54 -14.88
CA ILE A 193 -4.84 -0.11 -16.15
C ILE A 193 -3.33 0.02 -15.98
N PHE A 194 -2.58 -0.85 -16.64
CA PHE A 194 -1.14 -0.71 -16.75
C PHE A 194 -0.82 0.10 -18.01
N GLY A 195 -0.33 1.32 -17.83
CA GLY A 195 0.13 2.17 -18.92
C GLY A 195 1.49 1.73 -19.42
N GLN A 196 1.78 2.05 -20.68
CA GLN A 196 3.15 1.92 -21.21
C GLN A 196 4.07 2.92 -20.49
N PRO A 197 5.34 2.55 -20.27
CA PRO A 197 6.32 3.48 -19.71
C PRO A 197 6.56 4.68 -20.61
#